data_534cc070e7f08340402932ddaabeac41
#
_entry.id   534cc070e7f08340402932ddaabeac41
#
_cell.length_a   1.000
_cell.length_b   1.000
_cell.length_c   1.000
_cell.angle_alpha   90.00
_cell.angle_beta   90.00
_cell.angle_gamma   90.00
#
_symmetry.space_group_name_H-M   'P 1'
#
loop_
_entity.id
_entity.type
_entity.pdbx_description
1 polymer ?
#
loop_
_entity_poly.entity_id
_entity_poly.type
_entity_poly.pdbx_seq_one_letter_code
_entity_poly.pdbx_strand_id
1 'polypeptide(L)'
;KPLDFTRPAEWQSTLAQTPEDKVTGYNNFYEFGLDKADPAANAGSLKTDPWTLKIDGEVAKPLTLDHDDLTKRFPLEERIYRMRCVEAWSMVVPWVGFPLHRLLALVEPTSNAKYVAFKTIYAPEQMPGQKDRFIGGGLKYPYVGGSRLHEAMQPLTMLAPGEYGKELPPQNGAPVRLTGPWKYDFNVINSILRTALTRQRPPQTLYPSGRSQY
;
A
#
# COMPACT_ATOMS: atom_id res chain seq x y z
N LYS A 1 10.64 -12.66 6.36
CA LYS A 1 10.80 -12.92 7.81
C LYS A 1 9.43 -13.11 8.44
N PRO A 2 9.21 -14.12 9.35
CA PRO A 2 7.93 -14.31 10.04
C PRO A 2 7.56 -13.08 10.88
N LEU A 3 6.25 -12.79 10.96
CA LEU A 3 5.68 -11.74 11.78
C LEU A 3 4.90 -12.34 12.95
N ASP A 4 4.84 -11.61 14.06
CA ASP A 4 3.97 -11.92 15.20
C ASP A 4 2.65 -11.16 15.04
N PHE A 5 1.50 -11.85 15.03
CA PHE A 5 0.19 -11.28 14.78
C PHE A 5 -0.94 -12.12 15.37
N THR A 6 -2.09 -11.52 15.52
CA THR A 6 -3.33 -12.18 15.95
C THR A 6 -4.24 -12.48 14.75
N ARG A 7 -5.23 -13.38 14.96
CA ARG A 7 -6.25 -13.74 13.95
C ARG A 7 -7.65 -13.47 14.52
N PRO A 8 -8.10 -12.20 14.52
CA PRO A 8 -9.45 -11.88 15.00
C PRO A 8 -10.50 -12.58 14.15
N ALA A 9 -11.49 -13.20 14.80
CA ALA A 9 -12.49 -14.07 14.13
C ALA A 9 -13.31 -13.31 13.07
N GLU A 10 -13.61 -12.05 13.33
CA GLU A 10 -14.37 -11.17 12.41
C GLU A 10 -13.66 -10.88 11.09
N TRP A 11 -12.34 -11.09 11.01
CA TRP A 11 -11.55 -10.87 9.79
C TRP A 11 -11.13 -12.15 9.08
N GLN A 12 -11.57 -13.30 9.60
CA GLN A 12 -11.32 -14.57 8.96
C GLN A 12 -12.37 -14.87 7.89
N SER A 13 -12.02 -15.67 6.91
CA SER A 13 -12.89 -16.02 5.79
C SER A 13 -12.83 -17.53 5.52
N THR A 14 -13.94 -18.10 5.11
CA THR A 14 -14.03 -19.49 4.62
C THR A 14 -13.65 -19.61 3.14
N LEU A 15 -13.40 -18.48 2.45
CA LEU A 15 -12.94 -18.50 1.07
C LEU A 15 -11.56 -19.15 0.96
N ALA A 16 -11.39 -19.98 -0.05
CA ALA A 16 -10.07 -20.54 -0.36
C ALA A 16 -9.09 -19.40 -0.67
N GLN A 17 -7.99 -19.35 0.06
CA GLN A 17 -6.94 -18.38 -0.18
C GLN A 17 -6.25 -18.68 -1.51
N THR A 18 -5.91 -17.63 -2.26
CA THR A 18 -5.06 -17.75 -3.44
C THR A 18 -3.68 -18.25 -3.02
N PRO A 19 -3.09 -19.25 -3.70
CA PRO A 19 -1.75 -19.71 -3.38
C PRO A 19 -0.72 -18.57 -3.38
N GLU A 20 0.20 -18.59 -2.43
CA GLU A 20 1.21 -17.53 -2.25
C GLU A 20 2.04 -17.28 -3.52
N ASP A 21 2.45 -18.34 -4.22
CA ASP A 21 3.20 -18.25 -5.48
C ASP A 21 2.45 -17.48 -6.57
N LYS A 22 1.11 -17.55 -6.58
CA LYS A 22 0.27 -16.80 -7.51
C LYS A 22 0.17 -15.32 -7.12
N VAL A 23 0.06 -15.03 -5.84
CA VAL A 23 0.00 -13.64 -5.34
C VAL A 23 1.34 -12.93 -5.52
N THR A 24 2.45 -13.62 -5.25
CA THR A 24 3.79 -13.04 -5.38
C THR A 24 4.34 -13.04 -6.80
N GLY A 25 3.74 -13.80 -7.71
CA GLY A 25 4.16 -13.90 -9.11
C GLY A 25 3.28 -13.13 -10.10
N TYR A 26 2.21 -12.46 -9.65
CA TYR A 26 1.26 -11.77 -10.51
C TYR A 26 0.90 -10.40 -9.92
N ASN A 27 1.61 -9.35 -10.33
CA ASN A 27 1.60 -8.05 -9.67
C ASN A 27 1.33 -6.90 -10.64
N ASN A 28 0.70 -5.84 -10.13
CA ASN A 28 0.63 -4.52 -10.75
C ASN A 28 1.55 -3.57 -9.99
N PHE A 29 2.82 -3.51 -10.37
CA PHE A 29 3.79 -2.61 -9.79
C PHE A 29 4.67 -2.03 -10.91
N TYR A 30 4.10 -1.06 -11.63
CA TYR A 30 4.62 -0.53 -12.89
C TYR A 30 6.02 0.09 -12.78
N GLU A 31 6.45 0.42 -11.57
CA GLU A 31 7.83 0.81 -11.29
C GLU A 31 8.85 -0.28 -11.64
N PHE A 32 8.40 -1.56 -11.73
CA PHE A 32 9.23 -2.71 -12.07
C PHE A 32 8.93 -3.35 -13.42
N GLY A 33 7.94 -2.84 -14.14
CA GLY A 33 7.55 -3.31 -15.47
C GLY A 33 6.05 -3.44 -15.65
N LEU A 34 5.62 -3.69 -16.90
CA LEU A 34 4.20 -3.68 -17.28
C LEU A 34 3.58 -5.08 -17.26
N ASP A 35 4.37 -6.12 -17.51
CA ASP A 35 3.88 -7.48 -17.43
C ASP A 35 3.71 -7.91 -15.98
N LYS A 36 2.72 -8.76 -15.71
CA LYS A 36 2.38 -9.19 -14.34
C LYS A 36 3.51 -9.96 -13.64
N ALA A 37 4.41 -10.56 -14.40
CA ALA A 37 5.59 -11.26 -13.87
C ALA A 37 6.80 -10.34 -13.66
N ASP A 38 6.84 -9.16 -14.29
CA ASP A 38 7.98 -8.24 -14.21
C ASP A 38 8.32 -7.82 -12.79
N PRO A 39 7.36 -7.45 -11.92
CA PRO A 39 7.71 -7.07 -10.55
C PRO A 39 8.40 -8.19 -9.78
N ALA A 40 7.97 -9.44 -9.92
CA ALA A 40 8.62 -10.58 -9.28
C ALA A 40 10.06 -10.79 -9.77
N ALA A 41 10.32 -10.54 -11.05
CA ALA A 41 11.65 -10.67 -11.64
C ALA A 41 12.58 -9.50 -11.29
N ASN A 42 12.04 -8.26 -11.19
CA ASN A 42 12.85 -7.05 -11.16
C ASN A 42 12.92 -6.37 -9.78
N ALA A 43 11.99 -6.66 -8.85
CA ALA A 43 11.91 -5.94 -7.59
C ALA A 43 13.03 -6.30 -6.57
N GLY A 44 13.88 -7.27 -6.87
CA GLY A 44 15.01 -7.63 -6.01
C GLY A 44 16.04 -6.51 -5.79
N SER A 45 16.03 -5.48 -6.63
CA SER A 45 16.87 -4.29 -6.48
C SER A 45 16.36 -3.31 -5.40
N LEU A 46 15.09 -3.41 -4.98
CA LEU A 46 14.50 -2.51 -3.99
C LEU A 46 15.07 -2.78 -2.60
N LYS A 47 15.69 -1.78 -2.02
CA LYS A 47 16.13 -1.80 -0.62
C LYS A 47 14.95 -1.41 0.28
N THR A 48 14.50 -2.35 1.09
CA THR A 48 13.37 -2.18 2.02
C THR A 48 13.81 -1.92 3.46
N ASP A 49 15.12 -2.02 3.73
CA ASP A 49 15.76 -1.71 5.00
C ASP A 49 17.13 -1.05 4.74
N PRO A 50 17.46 0.12 5.32
CA PRO A 50 16.60 0.92 6.20
C PRO A 50 15.44 1.58 5.45
N TRP A 51 14.30 1.75 6.15
CA TRP A 51 13.13 2.44 5.60
C TRP A 51 12.54 3.41 6.61
N THR A 52 11.97 4.51 6.11
CA THR A 52 11.22 5.45 6.94
C THR A 52 9.89 5.82 6.26
N LEU A 53 8.80 5.76 7.03
CA LEU A 53 7.49 6.26 6.64
C LEU A 53 7.23 7.58 7.38
N LYS A 54 7.18 8.68 6.64
CA LYS A 54 6.85 9.99 7.19
C LYS A 54 5.35 10.26 7.13
N ILE A 55 4.78 10.74 8.24
CA ILE A 55 3.39 11.17 8.34
C ILE A 55 3.37 12.66 8.71
N ASP A 56 2.80 13.50 7.84
CA ASP A 56 2.79 14.96 8.02
C ASP A 56 1.58 15.65 7.37
N GLY A 57 1.65 16.97 7.17
CA GLY A 57 0.61 17.80 6.58
C GLY A 57 -0.33 18.39 7.62
N GLU A 58 -1.64 18.31 7.41
CA GLU A 58 -2.68 18.83 8.31
C GLU A 58 -2.83 17.92 9.56
N VAL A 59 -1.78 17.85 10.36
CA VAL A 59 -1.67 17.06 11.60
C VAL A 59 -1.07 17.92 12.71
N ALA A 60 -1.49 17.67 13.95
CA ALA A 60 -0.91 18.35 15.12
C ALA A 60 0.45 17.74 15.53
N LYS A 61 0.64 16.44 15.30
CA LYS A 61 1.82 15.67 15.72
C LYS A 61 2.42 14.89 14.55
N PRO A 62 3.25 15.52 13.70
CA PRO A 62 3.97 14.79 12.65
C PRO A 62 4.79 13.64 13.24
N LEU A 63 4.85 12.52 12.50
CA LEU A 63 5.49 11.29 12.96
C LEU A 63 6.36 10.73 11.84
N THR A 64 7.47 10.11 12.22
CA THR A 64 8.28 9.27 11.33
C THR A 64 8.41 7.90 11.97
N LEU A 65 8.11 6.86 11.20
CA LEU A 65 8.21 5.46 11.60
C LEU A 65 9.36 4.82 10.84
N ASP A 66 10.16 4.02 11.49
CA ASP A 66 11.15 3.17 10.85
C ASP A 66 10.56 1.77 10.52
N HIS A 67 11.39 0.90 9.96
CA HIS A 67 10.98 -0.46 9.61
C HIS A 67 10.51 -1.27 10.83
N ASP A 68 11.19 -1.13 11.95
CA ASP A 68 10.82 -1.82 13.20
C ASP A 68 9.51 -1.29 13.78
N ASP A 69 9.28 0.02 13.71
CA ASP A 69 8.00 0.61 14.11
C ASP A 69 6.82 0.02 13.32
N LEU A 70 6.98 -0.22 12.02
CA LEU A 70 5.93 -0.77 11.15
C LEU A 70 5.54 -2.21 11.52
N THR A 71 6.45 -2.96 12.13
CA THR A 71 6.24 -4.37 12.45
C THR A 71 6.06 -4.66 13.93
N LYS A 72 6.47 -3.72 14.82
CA LYS A 72 6.51 -3.96 16.27
C LYS A 72 5.70 -2.95 17.09
N ARG A 73 5.55 -1.71 16.60
CA ARG A 73 4.88 -0.64 17.36
C ARG A 73 3.36 -0.82 17.42
N PHE A 74 2.77 -1.40 16.38
CA PHE A 74 1.34 -1.64 16.32
C PHE A 74 1.05 -3.13 16.50
N PRO A 75 0.02 -3.50 17.28
CA PRO A 75 -0.45 -4.89 17.29
C PRO A 75 -0.88 -5.28 15.88
N LEU A 76 -0.17 -6.25 15.30
CA LEU A 76 -0.50 -6.75 13.98
C LEU A 76 -1.65 -7.76 14.06
N GLU A 77 -2.48 -7.78 13.03
CA GLU A 77 -3.57 -8.73 12.87
C GLU A 77 -3.63 -9.23 11.43
N GLU A 78 -3.99 -10.50 11.26
CA GLU A 78 -4.26 -11.06 9.95
C GLU A 78 -5.70 -10.81 9.55
N ARG A 79 -5.88 -10.30 8.32
CA ARG A 79 -7.18 -10.12 7.70
C ARG A 79 -7.22 -10.74 6.32
N ILE A 80 -8.19 -11.60 6.10
CA ILE A 80 -8.38 -12.27 4.81
C ILE A 80 -9.29 -11.41 3.95
N TYR A 81 -8.72 -10.71 2.97
CA TYR A 81 -9.47 -9.87 2.04
C TYR A 81 -9.54 -10.47 0.65
N ARG A 82 -10.74 -10.44 0.07
CA ARG A 82 -10.92 -10.65 -1.35
C ARG A 82 -10.70 -9.33 -2.07
N MET A 83 -9.61 -9.25 -2.79
CA MET A 83 -9.29 -8.13 -3.66
C MET A 83 -9.86 -8.36 -5.06
N ARG A 84 -10.39 -7.31 -5.67
CA ARG A 84 -10.85 -7.32 -7.06
C ARG A 84 -10.20 -6.20 -7.83
N CYS A 85 -9.40 -6.56 -8.83
CA CYS A 85 -8.78 -5.59 -9.72
C CYS A 85 -9.77 -5.07 -10.77
N VAL A 86 -9.57 -3.83 -11.24
CA VAL A 86 -10.28 -3.27 -12.39
C VAL A 86 -10.07 -4.10 -13.67
N GLU A 87 -8.98 -4.84 -13.77
CA GLU A 87 -8.65 -5.76 -14.86
C GLU A 87 -9.45 -7.08 -14.81
N ALA A 88 -10.52 -7.14 -13.98
CA ALA A 88 -11.46 -8.25 -13.87
C ALA A 88 -10.94 -9.55 -13.22
N TRP A 89 -9.74 -9.58 -12.65
CA TRP A 89 -9.26 -10.69 -11.83
C TRP A 89 -9.41 -10.42 -10.33
N SER A 90 -9.37 -11.45 -9.52
CA SER A 90 -9.47 -11.34 -8.06
C SER A 90 -8.57 -12.35 -7.35
N MET A 91 -8.14 -11.98 -6.15
CA MET A 91 -7.35 -12.81 -5.24
C MET A 91 -7.93 -12.74 -3.83
N VAL A 92 -7.76 -13.82 -3.07
CA VAL A 92 -8.06 -13.86 -1.63
C VAL A 92 -6.73 -13.94 -0.91
N VAL A 93 -6.36 -12.87 -0.21
CA VAL A 93 -5.02 -12.71 0.37
C VAL A 93 -5.12 -12.52 1.89
N PRO A 94 -4.37 -13.29 2.69
CA PRO A 94 -4.25 -13.11 4.13
C PRO A 94 -3.21 -12.01 4.43
N TRP A 95 -3.67 -10.76 4.49
CA TRP A 95 -2.83 -9.61 4.83
C TRP A 95 -2.50 -9.59 6.31
N VAL A 96 -1.27 -9.27 6.64
CA VAL A 96 -0.82 -9.02 8.02
C VAL A 96 -0.47 -7.54 8.16
N GLY A 97 -1.14 -6.87 9.10
CA GLY A 97 -0.94 -5.43 9.27
C GLY A 97 -1.77 -4.85 10.40
N PHE A 98 -1.97 -3.55 10.34
CA PHE A 98 -2.75 -2.81 11.34
C PHE A 98 -3.67 -1.78 10.68
N PRO A 99 -4.83 -1.46 11.29
CA PRO A 99 -5.75 -0.48 10.75
C PRO A 99 -5.11 0.90 10.61
N LEU A 100 -5.25 1.53 9.43
CA LEU A 100 -4.68 2.85 9.14
C LEU A 100 -5.16 3.91 10.14
N HIS A 101 -6.42 3.84 10.58
CA HIS A 101 -6.98 4.83 11.52
C HIS A 101 -6.21 4.88 12.85
N ARG A 102 -5.57 3.78 13.29
CA ARG A 102 -4.73 3.78 14.50
C ARG A 102 -3.49 4.67 14.33
N LEU A 103 -2.86 4.63 13.16
CA LEU A 103 -1.75 5.52 12.84
C LEU A 103 -2.23 6.98 12.74
N LEU A 104 -3.34 7.21 12.02
CA LEU A 104 -3.89 8.55 11.85
C LEU A 104 -4.32 9.19 13.18
N ALA A 105 -4.82 8.41 14.12
CA ALA A 105 -5.17 8.90 15.46
C ALA A 105 -3.93 9.42 16.22
N LEU A 106 -2.76 8.79 16.06
CA LEU A 106 -1.52 9.23 16.74
C LEU A 106 -1.02 10.59 16.25
N VAL A 107 -1.27 10.94 15.00
CA VAL A 107 -0.82 12.21 14.41
C VAL A 107 -1.81 13.36 14.62
N GLU A 108 -2.99 13.07 15.16
CA GLU A 108 -4.02 14.07 15.50
C GLU A 108 -4.37 14.97 14.29
N PRO A 109 -5.18 14.48 13.34
CA PRO A 109 -5.60 15.26 12.18
C PRO A 109 -6.24 16.58 12.61
N THR A 110 -5.85 17.70 11.99
CA THR A 110 -6.48 18.99 12.24
C THR A 110 -7.86 19.07 11.59
N SER A 111 -8.68 20.04 11.96
CA SER A 111 -10.00 20.29 11.34
C SER A 111 -9.93 20.58 9.83
N ASN A 112 -8.75 20.96 9.36
CA ASN A 112 -8.48 21.22 7.94
C ASN A 112 -8.20 19.95 7.12
N ALA A 113 -7.86 18.84 7.75
CA ALA A 113 -7.60 17.58 7.07
C ALA A 113 -8.88 17.05 6.43
N LYS A 114 -8.88 16.91 5.10
CA LYS A 114 -10.01 16.39 4.33
C LYS A 114 -9.63 15.15 3.52
N TYR A 115 -8.35 15.00 3.20
CA TYR A 115 -7.80 13.92 2.37
C TYR A 115 -6.53 13.38 2.98
N VAL A 116 -6.21 12.15 2.59
CA VAL A 116 -4.94 11.49 2.87
C VAL A 116 -4.27 11.18 1.54
N ALA A 117 -3.06 11.69 1.36
CA ALA A 117 -2.21 11.41 0.20
C ALA A 117 -1.11 10.42 0.58
N PHE A 118 -0.94 9.40 -0.21
CA PHE A 118 0.12 8.41 -0.06
C PHE A 118 1.10 8.56 -1.21
N LYS A 119 2.39 8.44 -0.93
CA LYS A 119 3.44 8.57 -1.92
C LYS A 119 4.42 7.41 -1.83
N THR A 120 4.62 6.73 -2.96
CA THR A 120 5.65 5.70 -3.12
C THR A 120 7.05 6.34 -3.12
N ILE A 121 8.06 5.57 -2.77
CA ILE A 121 9.45 5.97 -2.92
C ILE A 121 9.77 6.35 -4.38
N TYR A 122 10.62 7.37 -4.55
CA TYR A 122 11.22 7.70 -5.84
C TYR A 122 12.70 7.28 -5.82
N ALA A 123 13.00 6.18 -6.50
CA ALA A 123 14.32 5.57 -6.55
C ALA A 123 14.57 4.95 -7.94
N PRO A 124 14.76 5.77 -8.99
CA PRO A 124 14.87 5.29 -10.37
C PRO A 124 16.06 4.34 -10.62
N GLU A 125 17.08 4.37 -9.78
CA GLU A 125 18.18 3.41 -9.81
C GLU A 125 17.80 2.00 -9.31
N GLN A 126 16.71 1.88 -8.53
CA GLN A 126 16.18 0.62 -8.02
C GLN A 126 14.89 0.20 -8.71
N MET A 127 14.22 1.14 -9.38
CA MET A 127 12.90 0.99 -9.98
C MET A 127 12.94 1.44 -11.45
N PRO A 128 13.21 0.51 -12.38
CA PRO A 128 13.48 0.85 -13.80
C PRO A 128 12.32 1.59 -14.48
N GLY A 129 11.06 1.33 -14.09
CA GLY A 129 9.90 2.02 -14.62
C GLY A 129 9.80 3.49 -14.21
N GLN A 130 10.49 3.90 -13.14
CA GLN A 130 10.59 5.32 -12.77
C GLN A 130 11.62 6.08 -13.62
N LYS A 131 12.58 5.36 -14.19
CA LYS A 131 13.63 5.92 -15.05
C LYS A 131 13.19 5.98 -16.51
N ASP A 132 12.52 4.93 -16.98
CA ASP A 132 12.11 4.78 -18.37
C ASP A 132 10.59 4.82 -18.49
N ARG A 133 10.09 5.79 -19.27
CA ARG A 133 8.66 6.00 -19.44
C ARG A 133 7.96 4.84 -20.15
N PHE A 134 8.65 4.11 -21.03
CA PHE A 134 8.06 2.95 -21.72
C PHE A 134 7.93 1.78 -20.76
N ILE A 135 8.95 1.52 -19.96
CA ILE A 135 8.93 0.46 -18.93
C ILE A 135 7.88 0.77 -17.85
N GLY A 136 7.75 2.03 -17.45
CA GLY A 136 6.83 2.47 -16.39
C GLY A 136 5.41 2.84 -16.86
N GLY A 137 5.02 2.45 -18.08
CA GLY A 137 3.64 2.65 -18.59
C GLY A 137 3.25 4.11 -18.85
N GLY A 138 4.22 5.00 -19.02
CA GLY A 138 3.97 6.43 -19.27
C GLY A 138 3.47 7.20 -18.06
N LEU A 139 3.44 6.61 -16.88
CA LEU A 139 2.99 7.25 -15.65
C LEU A 139 3.97 8.32 -15.17
N LYS A 140 3.44 9.24 -14.36
CA LYS A 140 4.28 10.21 -13.64
C LYS A 140 4.64 9.65 -12.27
N TYR A 141 5.94 9.53 -12.03
CA TYR A 141 6.48 9.10 -10.75
C TYR A 141 7.02 10.26 -9.91
N PRO A 142 7.12 10.13 -8.58
CA PRO A 142 6.69 8.99 -7.78
C PRO A 142 5.18 8.79 -7.84
N TYR A 143 4.73 7.54 -7.69
CA TYR A 143 3.30 7.24 -7.67
C TYR A 143 2.64 7.90 -6.46
N VAL A 144 1.48 8.52 -6.70
CA VAL A 144 0.66 9.16 -5.66
C VAL A 144 -0.74 8.58 -5.72
N GLY A 145 -1.15 8.02 -4.61
CA GLY A 145 -2.54 7.62 -4.33
C GLY A 145 -3.17 8.58 -3.33
N GLY A 146 -4.49 8.57 -3.25
CA GLY A 146 -5.18 9.40 -2.27
C GLY A 146 -6.59 8.91 -2.00
N SER A 147 -7.06 9.15 -0.78
CA SER A 147 -8.43 8.86 -0.35
C SER A 147 -8.99 10.05 0.44
N ARG A 148 -10.30 10.07 0.61
CA ARG A 148 -10.90 11.00 1.58
C ARG A 148 -10.53 10.57 3.00
N LEU A 149 -10.44 11.52 3.92
CA LEU A 149 -10.06 11.20 5.30
C LEU A 149 -11.00 10.19 5.95
N HIS A 150 -12.32 10.30 5.72
CA HIS A 150 -13.29 9.36 6.28
C HIS A 150 -13.14 7.94 5.70
N GLU A 151 -12.70 7.80 4.45
CA GLU A 151 -12.38 6.50 3.84
C GLU A 151 -11.12 5.88 4.47
N ALA A 152 -10.10 6.71 4.67
CA ALA A 152 -8.86 6.30 5.35
C ALA A 152 -9.09 5.91 6.82
N MET A 153 -10.08 6.53 7.47
CA MET A 153 -10.46 6.23 8.86
C MET A 153 -11.38 5.00 9.01
N GLN A 154 -11.82 4.39 7.90
CA GLN A 154 -12.62 3.16 7.97
C GLN A 154 -11.80 2.01 8.56
N PRO A 155 -12.45 1.17 9.40
CA PRO A 155 -11.76 0.02 10.01
C PRO A 155 -11.16 -0.97 9.00
N LEU A 156 -11.70 -1.00 7.78
CA LEU A 156 -11.27 -1.91 6.71
C LEU A 156 -9.95 -1.53 6.06
N THR A 157 -9.54 -0.26 6.13
CA THR A 157 -8.30 0.22 5.54
C THR A 157 -7.11 -0.15 6.41
N MET A 158 -6.14 -0.86 5.85
CA MET A 158 -4.94 -1.32 6.56
C MET A 158 -3.65 -0.79 5.94
N LEU A 159 -2.66 -0.56 6.79
CA LEU A 159 -1.25 -0.62 6.41
C LEU A 159 -0.75 -2.03 6.65
N ALA A 160 -0.29 -2.69 5.61
CA ALA A 160 0.17 -4.06 5.64
C ALA A 160 1.68 -4.14 5.40
N PRO A 161 2.48 -4.44 6.44
CA PRO A 161 3.87 -4.82 6.29
C PRO A 161 4.05 -6.31 5.93
N GLY A 162 2.97 -7.09 5.88
CA GLY A 162 3.05 -8.52 5.63
C GLY A 162 1.86 -9.15 4.94
N GLU A 163 2.09 -10.38 4.47
CA GLU A 163 1.10 -11.29 3.92
C GLU A 163 1.53 -12.74 4.19
N TYR A 164 0.61 -13.69 4.23
CA TYR A 164 0.90 -15.11 4.51
C TYR A 164 1.77 -15.32 5.75
N GLY A 165 1.60 -14.50 6.80
CA GLY A 165 2.34 -14.60 8.05
C GLY A 165 3.79 -14.11 8.03
N LYS A 166 4.25 -13.49 6.95
CA LYS A 166 5.63 -12.99 6.77
C LYS A 166 5.64 -11.54 6.26
N GLU A 167 6.79 -10.88 6.41
CA GLU A 167 7.05 -9.59 5.78
C GLU A 167 6.80 -9.66 4.27
N LEU A 168 6.27 -8.57 3.70
CA LEU A 168 6.02 -8.46 2.27
C LEU A 168 7.30 -8.69 1.45
N PRO A 169 7.21 -9.42 0.34
CA PRO A 169 8.29 -9.38 -0.64
C PRO A 169 8.25 -8.05 -1.43
N PRO A 170 9.38 -7.62 -2.00
CA PRO A 170 9.48 -6.34 -2.70
C PRO A 170 8.41 -6.12 -3.77
N GLN A 171 8.12 -7.13 -4.60
CA GLN A 171 7.13 -7.07 -5.68
C GLN A 171 5.69 -6.87 -5.18
N ASN A 172 5.40 -7.20 -3.93
CA ASN A 172 4.09 -7.00 -3.32
C ASN A 172 3.98 -5.70 -2.53
N GLY A 173 4.97 -4.79 -2.64
CA GLY A 173 4.91 -3.46 -2.08
C GLY A 173 5.60 -3.28 -0.73
N ALA A 174 6.63 -4.12 -0.43
CA ALA A 174 7.44 -3.96 0.78
C ALA A 174 8.04 -2.55 0.90
N PRO A 175 8.37 -2.11 2.13
CA PRO A 175 8.14 -2.77 3.41
C PRO A 175 6.73 -2.56 3.94
N VAL A 176 5.94 -1.67 3.34
CA VAL A 176 4.56 -1.39 3.75
C VAL A 176 3.73 -0.90 2.57
N ARG A 177 2.52 -1.41 2.49
CA ARG A 177 1.52 -1.00 1.49
C ARG A 177 0.18 -0.69 2.12
N LEU A 178 -0.63 0.05 1.40
CA LEU A 178 -2.05 0.19 1.72
C LEU A 178 -2.82 -1.01 1.17
N THR A 179 -3.78 -1.51 1.92
CA THR A 179 -4.72 -2.55 1.46
C THR A 179 -6.09 -2.38 2.09
N GLY A 180 -7.11 -2.92 1.42
CA GLY A 180 -8.48 -2.92 1.88
C GLY A 180 -9.37 -3.68 0.90
N PRO A 181 -10.57 -4.13 1.31
CA PRO A 181 -11.47 -4.93 0.47
C PRO A 181 -12.32 -4.07 -0.47
N TRP A 182 -11.79 -2.96 -0.97
CA TRP A 182 -12.51 -2.02 -1.84
C TRP A 182 -12.75 -2.61 -3.22
N LYS A 183 -13.89 -2.24 -3.78
CA LYS A 183 -14.21 -2.56 -5.18
C LYS A 183 -13.30 -1.73 -6.08
N TYR A 184 -12.58 -2.38 -7.00
CA TYR A 184 -11.65 -1.74 -7.94
C TYR A 184 -10.50 -1.00 -7.24
N ASP A 185 -9.43 -1.71 -7.04
CA ASP A 185 -8.27 -1.39 -6.21
C ASP A 185 -7.36 -0.26 -6.77
N PHE A 186 -7.95 0.91 -7.10
CA PHE A 186 -7.24 2.07 -7.62
C PHE A 186 -6.47 2.87 -6.54
N ASN A 187 -6.76 2.61 -5.28
CA ASN A 187 -6.17 3.37 -4.16
C ASN A 187 -5.11 2.57 -3.40
N VAL A 188 -4.79 1.35 -3.84
CA VAL A 188 -3.70 0.58 -3.26
C VAL A 188 -2.38 1.13 -3.74
N ILE A 189 -1.52 1.43 -2.80
CA ILE A 189 -0.21 2.00 -3.06
C ILE A 189 0.85 1.17 -2.37
N ASN A 190 1.91 0.89 -3.12
CA ASN A 190 3.04 0.06 -2.72
C ASN A 190 4.19 0.92 -2.17
N SER A 191 5.01 0.32 -1.30
CA SER A 191 6.29 0.90 -0.85
C SER A 191 6.15 2.36 -0.42
N ILE A 192 5.22 2.60 0.52
CA ILE A 192 4.86 3.94 0.96
C ILE A 192 6.01 4.58 1.72
N LEU A 193 6.45 5.75 1.27
CA LEU A 193 7.47 6.57 1.93
C LEU A 193 6.86 7.71 2.73
N ARG A 194 5.73 8.24 2.27
CA ARG A 194 5.07 9.37 2.93
C ARG A 194 3.55 9.23 2.88
N THR A 195 2.93 9.57 4.01
CA THR A 195 1.48 9.77 4.16
C THR A 195 1.26 11.21 4.58
N ALA A 196 0.57 12.01 3.77
CA ALA A 196 0.31 13.42 4.08
C ALA A 196 -1.19 13.67 4.19
N LEU A 197 -1.64 14.29 5.28
CA LEU A 197 -3.00 14.77 5.41
C LEU A 197 -3.11 16.14 4.75
N THR A 198 -4.13 16.34 3.91
CA THR A 198 -4.25 17.54 3.09
C THR A 198 -5.65 18.13 3.14
N ARG A 199 -5.72 19.46 2.93
CA ARG A 199 -6.99 20.18 2.81
C ARG A 199 -7.63 19.96 1.46
N GLN A 200 -6.82 19.94 0.41
CA GLN A 200 -7.25 19.78 -0.96
C GLN A 200 -7.02 18.34 -1.43
N ARG A 201 -7.85 17.90 -2.39
CA ARG A 201 -7.69 16.59 -3.02
C ARG A 201 -6.29 16.47 -3.63
N PRO A 202 -5.51 15.45 -3.26
CA PRO A 202 -4.19 15.25 -3.84
C PRO A 202 -4.29 14.85 -5.32
N PRO A 203 -3.34 15.26 -6.16
CA PRO A 203 -3.23 14.73 -7.50
C PRO A 203 -2.91 13.23 -7.41
N GLN A 204 -3.66 12.41 -8.13
CA GLN A 204 -3.45 10.96 -8.17
C GLN A 204 -2.81 10.57 -9.50
N THR A 205 -1.86 9.66 -9.48
CA THR A 205 -1.10 9.26 -10.68
C THR A 205 -1.99 8.65 -11.75
N LEU A 206 -2.97 7.82 -11.37
CA LEU A 206 -3.90 7.17 -12.31
C LEU A 206 -5.12 8.00 -12.70
N TYR A 207 -5.41 9.09 -11.98
CA TYR A 207 -6.61 9.91 -12.24
C TYR A 207 -6.73 10.47 -13.67
N PRO A 208 -5.63 10.94 -14.33
CA PRO A 208 -5.72 11.40 -15.70
C PRO A 208 -6.12 10.32 -16.71
N SER A 209 -5.81 9.06 -16.39
CA SER A 209 -6.06 7.90 -17.28
C SER A 209 -7.46 7.31 -17.11
N GLY A 210 -8.12 7.57 -15.96
CA GLY A 210 -9.37 6.92 -15.57
C GLY A 210 -10.55 7.87 -15.36
N ARG A 211 -10.53 9.10 -15.88
CA ARG A 211 -11.58 10.11 -15.66
C ARG A 211 -13.02 9.67 -15.98
N SER A 212 -13.19 8.68 -16.85
CA SER A 212 -14.52 8.17 -17.23
C SER A 212 -15.03 7.07 -16.31
N GLN A 213 -14.27 6.64 -15.30
CA GLN A 213 -14.60 5.49 -14.45
C GLN A 213 -14.90 5.91 -12.99
N TYR A 214 -14.90 7.22 -12.67
CA TYR A 214 -15.16 7.80 -11.33
C TYR A 214 -16.09 8.99 -11.39
#